data_8a803f898308e814ad520ef82846a966
#
_entry.id   8a803f898308e814ad520ef82846a966
#
_cell.length_a   1.000
_cell.length_b   1.000
_cell.length_c   1.000
_cell.angle_alpha   90.00
_cell.angle_beta   90.00
_cell.angle_gamma   90.00
#
_symmetry.space_group_name_H-M   'P 1'
#
loop_
_entity.id
_entity.type
_entity.pdbx_description
1 polymer ?
#
loop_
_entity_poly.entity_id
_entity_poly.type
_entity_poly.pdbx_seq_one_letter_code
_entity_poly.pdbx_strand_id
1 'polypeptide(L)'
;MKKKLLSVLLSAAMVLTLAGCGSGTETAATEEAAGAAEGSKVLKVAMECGYAPYNWTQPDDANGAVPINDSSDYAYGYDVMIAKKIADTLGYELQIVKLDWDALIPAVQSGTVDCVIAGQSTTAERLEMVDFSKPYYYATVVGLVKQDSAYANAAGLADLKGATCTSQLGTIWYDNCLSQIEDANIQPAQESAPAMLVALESGRTDLVVTDMPTAMAACAAYPDMKLLDFFGTDDNFSVSDEEVNIGISVQKGNTELIDGINSVLETMTVDDFNSLMQEAISVQPLAE
;
A
#
# COMPACT_ATOMS: atom_id res chain seq x y z
N MET A 1 57.73 25.74 -12.34
CA MET A 1 57.82 27.20 -12.19
C MET A 1 56.57 27.63 -11.44
N LYS A 2 56.68 27.91 -10.13
CA LYS A 2 56.74 29.26 -9.53
C LYS A 2 55.46 30.06 -9.87
N LYS A 3 54.64 30.58 -8.96
CA LYS A 3 54.75 31.13 -7.58
C LYS A 3 53.33 31.32 -7.10
N LYS A 4 52.91 30.99 -5.83
CA LYS A 4 53.02 31.80 -4.60
C LYS A 4 51.99 32.95 -4.53
N LEU A 5 51.14 32.85 -3.51
CA LEU A 5 51.04 33.64 -2.24
C LEU A 5 50.04 34.81 -2.39
N LEU A 6 49.25 35.27 -1.47
CA LEU A 6 49.31 35.45 -0.02
C LEU A 6 47.96 36.04 0.47
N SER A 7 47.40 35.52 1.54
CA SER A 7 47.00 36.17 2.81
C SER A 7 46.44 37.60 2.76
N VAL A 8 45.43 37.94 3.59
CA VAL A 8 45.59 38.61 4.88
C VAL A 8 44.22 38.75 5.58
N LEU A 9 44.20 38.39 6.84
CA LEU A 9 43.28 38.74 7.92
C LEU A 9 43.05 40.28 8.06
N LEU A 10 41.88 40.68 8.57
CA LEU A 10 41.87 41.62 9.70
C LEU A 10 40.53 41.67 10.43
N SER A 11 40.62 41.50 11.69
CA SER A 11 39.65 41.66 12.78
C SER A 11 39.35 43.18 13.02
N ALA A 12 38.18 43.52 13.49
CA ALA A 12 38.02 44.57 14.52
C ALA A 12 36.65 44.52 15.19
N ALA A 13 36.66 44.23 16.45
CA ALA A 13 35.59 44.49 17.39
C ALA A 13 35.53 45.96 17.73
N MET A 14 34.34 46.53 17.97
CA MET A 14 34.17 47.73 18.76
C MET A 14 32.86 47.66 19.57
N VAL A 15 33.04 47.55 20.86
CA VAL A 15 32.06 47.76 21.93
C VAL A 15 31.98 49.29 22.16
N LEU A 16 30.75 49.80 22.26
CA LEU A 16 30.52 51.11 22.91
C LEU A 16 29.21 51.05 23.68
N THR A 17 29.37 51.07 24.99
CA THR A 17 28.31 51.31 26.00
C THR A 17 28.05 52.81 26.09
N LEU A 18 26.77 53.19 26.18
CA LEU A 18 26.38 54.45 26.83
C LEU A 18 25.10 54.25 27.62
N ALA A 19 25.23 54.53 28.89
CA ALA A 19 24.13 54.56 29.85
C ALA A 19 23.37 55.90 29.74
N GLY A 20 22.05 55.86 29.89
CA GLY A 20 21.20 57.04 30.03
C GLY A 20 19.94 56.64 30.83
N CYS A 21 19.87 57.13 32.09
CA CYS A 21 18.72 57.03 32.98
C CYS A 21 17.50 57.82 32.47
N GLY A 22 16.29 57.22 32.61
CA GLY A 22 15.02 57.96 32.48
C GLY A 22 13.88 57.04 32.93
N SER A 23 13.30 57.31 34.10
CA SER A 23 12.21 56.59 34.76
C SER A 23 10.90 56.65 34.00
N GLY A 24 10.13 55.58 34.05
CA GLY A 24 8.68 55.61 33.74
C GLY A 24 8.09 54.27 33.36
N THR A 25 7.39 53.64 34.31
CA THR A 25 6.22 52.78 34.18
C THR A 25 6.39 51.39 33.57
N GLU A 26 6.34 50.40 34.46
CA GLU A 26 6.15 48.95 34.17
C GLU A 26 4.88 48.72 33.35
N THR A 27 5.05 48.10 32.20
CA THR A 27 4.04 47.26 31.59
C THR A 27 4.70 45.94 31.26
N ALA A 28 4.34 44.92 32.01
CA ALA A 28 4.78 43.54 31.78
C ALA A 28 4.28 43.10 30.41
N ALA A 29 5.15 43.10 29.40
CA ALA A 29 4.95 42.36 28.17
C ALA A 29 5.36 40.92 28.43
N THR A 30 4.38 40.06 28.54
CA THR A 30 4.54 38.60 28.47
C THR A 30 5.19 38.29 27.14
N GLU A 31 6.45 37.92 27.11
CA GLU A 31 7.04 37.24 25.94
C GLU A 31 6.34 35.88 25.83
N GLU A 32 5.33 35.81 24.95
CA GLU A 32 4.94 34.55 24.37
C GLU A 32 6.16 34.04 23.61
N ALA A 33 6.81 33.04 24.18
CA ALA A 33 7.74 32.20 23.47
C ALA A 33 6.92 31.56 22.31
N ALA A 34 7.13 32.06 21.08
CA ALA A 34 6.73 31.40 19.87
C ALA A 34 7.41 30.03 19.89
N GLY A 35 6.69 29.00 20.31
CA GLY A 35 7.10 27.63 20.14
C GLY A 35 7.35 27.43 18.65
N ALA A 36 8.60 27.17 18.29
CA ALA A 36 8.92 26.63 16.97
C ALA A 36 8.04 25.40 16.80
N ALA A 37 7.15 25.41 15.84
CA ALA A 37 6.45 24.22 15.41
C ALA A 37 7.53 23.21 15.03
N GLU A 38 7.69 22.14 15.81
CA GLU A 38 8.47 20.98 15.40
C GLU A 38 7.82 20.54 14.09
N GLY A 39 8.60 20.56 12.98
CA GLY A 39 8.11 20.10 11.70
C GLY A 39 7.52 18.70 11.87
N SER A 40 6.31 18.47 11.37
CA SER A 40 5.67 17.17 11.44
C SER A 40 6.62 16.12 10.87
N LYS A 41 6.79 14.99 11.58
CA LYS A 41 7.56 13.87 11.04
C LYS A 41 6.83 13.35 9.82
N VAL A 42 7.55 13.05 8.74
CA VAL A 42 6.99 12.47 7.52
C VAL A 42 6.92 10.95 7.67
N LEU A 43 5.79 10.34 7.27
CA LEU A 43 5.64 8.90 7.10
C LEU A 43 5.61 8.59 5.60
N LYS A 44 6.68 7.97 5.10
CA LYS A 44 6.80 7.53 3.71
C LYS A 44 6.21 6.15 3.55
N VAL A 45 5.10 6.06 2.84
CA VAL A 45 4.37 4.81 2.58
C VAL A 45 4.49 4.43 1.13
N ALA A 46 5.06 3.24 0.85
CA ALA A 46 5.12 2.72 -0.51
C ALA A 46 3.90 1.86 -0.84
N MET A 47 3.43 1.97 -2.08
CA MET A 47 2.39 1.16 -2.70
C MET A 47 2.52 1.20 -4.23
N GLU A 48 1.84 0.28 -4.94
CA GLU A 48 1.90 0.24 -6.42
C GLU A 48 1.15 1.39 -7.08
N CYS A 49 0.12 1.92 -6.45
CA CYS A 49 -0.84 2.86 -7.01
C CYS A 49 -1.45 2.38 -8.35
N GLY A 50 -1.62 1.07 -8.47
CA GLY A 50 -2.15 0.38 -9.63
C GLY A 50 -2.96 -0.87 -9.29
N TYR A 51 -3.32 -1.07 -8.03
CA TYR A 51 -3.98 -2.25 -7.48
C TYR A 51 -5.34 -1.90 -6.86
N ALA A 52 -6.33 -1.54 -7.69
CA ALA A 52 -7.70 -1.31 -7.21
C ALA A 52 -8.35 -2.61 -6.69
N PRO A 53 -9.11 -2.57 -5.60
CA PRO A 53 -9.55 -1.41 -4.82
C PRO A 53 -8.60 -1.01 -3.68
N TYR A 54 -7.45 -1.68 -3.53
CA TYR A 54 -6.49 -1.40 -2.47
C TYR A 54 -5.82 -0.03 -2.66
N ASN A 55 -5.23 0.22 -3.82
CA ASN A 55 -4.58 1.49 -4.12
C ASN A 55 -4.53 1.74 -5.64
N TRP A 56 -4.85 2.96 -6.10
CA TRP A 56 -4.80 3.32 -7.51
C TRP A 56 -4.37 4.78 -7.71
N THR A 57 -3.96 5.10 -8.93
CA THR A 57 -3.64 6.47 -9.37
C THR A 57 -4.86 7.16 -9.94
N GLN A 58 -5.07 8.44 -9.58
CA GLN A 58 -6.10 9.31 -10.16
C GLN A 58 -5.55 10.73 -10.39
N PRO A 59 -6.19 11.55 -11.30
CA PRO A 59 -5.62 12.83 -11.71
C PRO A 59 -5.85 13.98 -10.73
N ASP A 60 -6.70 13.81 -9.73
CA ASP A 60 -7.13 14.86 -8.80
C ASP A 60 -7.26 14.35 -7.35
N ASP A 61 -7.57 15.26 -6.44
CA ASP A 61 -7.75 15.00 -5.01
C ASP A 61 -9.16 14.52 -4.63
N ALA A 62 -9.98 14.09 -5.59
CA ALA A 62 -11.32 13.59 -5.33
C ALA A 62 -11.30 12.46 -4.28
N ASN A 63 -12.37 12.36 -3.49
CA ASN A 63 -12.52 11.41 -2.39
C ASN A 63 -11.45 11.56 -1.27
N GLY A 64 -10.65 12.62 -1.29
CA GLY A 64 -9.58 12.84 -0.34
C GLY A 64 -8.30 12.06 -0.67
N ALA A 65 -8.05 11.84 -1.97
CA ALA A 65 -6.81 11.26 -2.46
C ALA A 65 -5.58 12.07 -2.05
N VAL A 66 -4.46 11.38 -1.91
CA VAL A 66 -3.19 11.93 -1.42
C VAL A 66 -2.23 12.10 -2.59
N PRO A 67 -1.51 13.24 -2.71
CA PRO A 67 -0.52 13.41 -3.75
C PRO A 67 0.52 12.28 -3.73
N ILE A 68 0.85 11.74 -4.91
CA ILE A 68 1.96 10.81 -5.08
C ILE A 68 3.26 11.61 -5.15
N ASN A 69 4.25 11.24 -4.34
CA ASN A 69 5.55 11.91 -4.33
C ASN A 69 6.20 11.89 -5.72
N ASP A 70 6.77 13.02 -6.12
CA ASP A 70 7.41 13.23 -7.43
C ASP A 70 6.49 12.99 -8.65
N SER A 71 5.16 13.11 -8.46
CA SER A 71 4.14 13.01 -9.51
C SER A 71 3.16 14.18 -9.45
N SER A 72 2.44 14.42 -10.56
CA SER A 72 1.28 15.32 -10.59
C SER A 72 -0.02 14.62 -10.19
N ASP A 73 0.01 13.32 -10.02
CA ASP A 73 -1.14 12.48 -9.76
C ASP A 73 -1.34 12.21 -8.26
N TYR A 74 -2.47 11.63 -7.93
CA TYR A 74 -2.89 11.31 -6.58
C TYR A 74 -3.11 9.82 -6.43
N ALA A 75 -2.90 9.31 -5.22
CA ALA A 75 -3.25 7.94 -4.84
C ALA A 75 -4.54 7.93 -4.02
N TYR A 76 -5.42 6.99 -4.30
CA TYR A 76 -6.57 6.67 -3.47
C TYR A 76 -6.79 5.16 -3.38
N GLY A 77 -7.71 4.74 -2.50
CA GLY A 77 -8.06 3.36 -2.25
C GLY A 77 -7.97 2.98 -0.79
N TYR A 78 -8.28 1.72 -0.52
CA TYR A 78 -8.32 1.16 0.83
C TYR A 78 -7.01 1.39 1.60
N ASP A 79 -5.86 1.09 0.98
CA ASP A 79 -4.53 1.25 1.58
C ASP A 79 -4.22 2.71 1.91
N VAL A 80 -4.65 3.64 1.03
CA VAL A 80 -4.48 5.09 1.26
C VAL A 80 -5.33 5.56 2.43
N MET A 81 -6.57 5.07 2.58
CA MET A 81 -7.43 5.40 3.72
C MET A 81 -6.82 4.90 5.04
N ILE A 82 -6.26 3.68 5.05
CA ILE A 82 -5.53 3.13 6.22
C ILE A 82 -4.28 3.96 6.51
N ALA A 83 -3.47 4.29 5.48
CA ALA A 83 -2.27 5.12 5.62
C ALA A 83 -2.59 6.49 6.22
N LYS A 84 -3.65 7.16 5.75
CA LYS A 84 -4.12 8.45 6.30
C LYS A 84 -4.50 8.31 7.77
N LYS A 85 -5.29 7.30 8.13
CA LYS A 85 -5.71 7.06 9.51
C LYS A 85 -4.52 6.86 10.44
N ILE A 86 -3.50 6.10 9.98
CA ILE A 86 -2.27 5.88 10.74
C ILE A 86 -1.49 7.18 10.89
N ALA A 87 -1.23 7.89 9.79
CA ALA A 87 -0.47 9.14 9.80
C ALA A 87 -1.13 10.20 10.69
N ASP A 88 -2.43 10.43 10.52
CA ASP A 88 -3.20 11.41 11.30
C ASP A 88 -3.19 11.08 12.80
N THR A 89 -3.36 9.80 13.16
CA THR A 89 -3.41 9.37 14.56
C THR A 89 -2.05 9.49 15.24
N LEU A 90 -0.96 9.17 14.52
CA LEU A 90 0.41 9.21 15.05
C LEU A 90 1.09 10.58 14.88
N GLY A 91 0.42 11.56 14.25
CA GLY A 91 0.92 12.93 14.07
C GLY A 91 2.00 13.03 12.98
N TYR A 92 1.95 12.19 11.95
CA TYR A 92 2.84 12.26 10.79
C TYR A 92 2.20 13.04 9.64
N GLU A 93 3.03 13.62 8.78
CA GLU A 93 2.67 14.02 7.43
C GLU A 93 2.80 12.82 6.51
N LEU A 94 1.71 12.45 5.81
CA LEU A 94 1.71 11.29 4.92
C LEU A 94 2.35 11.62 3.57
N GLN A 95 3.31 10.82 3.15
CA GLN A 95 3.92 10.86 1.82
C GLN A 95 3.75 9.51 1.12
N ILE A 96 3.00 9.47 0.02
CA ILE A 96 2.84 8.25 -0.79
C ILE A 96 3.97 8.16 -1.80
N VAL A 97 4.63 6.99 -1.84
CA VAL A 97 5.71 6.67 -2.77
C VAL A 97 5.24 5.54 -3.68
N LYS A 98 5.08 5.83 -4.96
CA LYS A 98 4.68 4.83 -5.96
C LYS A 98 5.89 4.03 -6.40
N LEU A 99 5.81 2.69 -6.30
CA LEU A 99 6.84 1.74 -6.69
C LEU A 99 6.21 0.52 -7.38
N ASP A 100 6.97 -0.16 -8.22
CA ASP A 100 6.57 -1.46 -8.75
C ASP A 100 6.54 -2.51 -7.63
N TRP A 101 5.70 -3.54 -7.80
CA TRP A 101 5.44 -4.56 -6.77
C TRP A 101 6.71 -5.21 -6.21
N ASP A 102 7.64 -5.60 -7.07
CA ASP A 102 8.90 -6.24 -6.70
C ASP A 102 9.90 -5.31 -6.02
N ALA A 103 9.71 -3.99 -6.12
CA ALA A 103 10.53 -2.99 -5.46
C ALA A 103 10.06 -2.64 -4.03
N LEU A 104 8.85 -3.05 -3.60
CA LEU A 104 8.27 -2.65 -2.32
C LEU A 104 9.08 -3.18 -1.12
N ILE A 105 9.34 -4.48 -1.05
CA ILE A 105 10.13 -5.09 0.04
C ILE A 105 11.57 -4.55 0.07
N PRO A 106 12.30 -4.48 -1.07
CA PRO A 106 13.62 -3.84 -1.09
C PRO A 106 13.63 -2.39 -0.60
N ALA A 107 12.61 -1.60 -0.91
CA ALA A 107 12.53 -0.21 -0.49
C ALA A 107 12.39 -0.06 1.03
N VAL A 108 11.55 -0.87 1.67
CA VAL A 108 11.42 -0.85 3.14
C VAL A 108 12.63 -1.45 3.84
N GLN A 109 13.26 -2.49 3.29
CA GLN A 109 14.49 -3.06 3.84
C GLN A 109 15.64 -2.05 3.86
N SER A 110 15.78 -1.26 2.79
CA SER A 110 16.82 -0.23 2.68
C SER A 110 16.53 1.05 3.49
N GLY A 111 15.31 1.22 4.02
CA GLY A 111 14.87 2.43 4.69
C GLY A 111 14.62 3.61 3.72
N THR A 112 14.44 3.33 2.43
CA THR A 112 14.03 4.35 1.44
C THR A 112 12.60 4.84 1.73
N VAL A 113 11.77 3.92 2.23
CA VAL A 113 10.43 4.19 2.77
C VAL A 113 10.32 3.64 4.18
N ASP A 114 9.39 4.17 4.97
CA ASP A 114 9.19 3.76 6.36
C ASP A 114 8.37 2.47 6.47
N CYS A 115 7.36 2.32 5.60
CA CYS A 115 6.52 1.13 5.55
C CYS A 115 5.94 0.92 4.14
N VAL A 116 5.38 -0.28 3.94
CA VAL A 116 4.60 -0.65 2.76
C VAL A 116 3.17 -0.96 3.18
N ILE A 117 2.20 -0.32 2.52
CA ILE A 117 0.76 -0.60 2.64
C ILE A 117 0.25 -0.83 1.23
N ALA A 118 0.15 -2.11 0.82
CA ALA A 118 -0.04 -2.47 -0.58
C ALA A 118 -0.75 -3.82 -0.76
N GLY A 119 -1.69 -4.17 0.11
CA GLY A 119 -2.39 -5.46 0.01
C GLY A 119 -1.47 -6.66 0.19
N GLN A 120 -0.36 -6.55 0.92
CA GLN A 120 0.64 -7.61 1.05
C GLN A 120 0.23 -8.69 2.06
N SER A 121 0.22 -9.96 1.63
CA SER A 121 0.13 -11.12 2.52
C SER A 121 1.35 -11.24 3.44
N THR A 122 1.14 -11.68 4.67
CA THR A 122 2.20 -11.83 5.70
C THR A 122 2.87 -13.20 5.63
N THR A 123 3.36 -13.59 4.44
CA THR A 123 3.94 -14.92 4.22
C THR A 123 5.20 -15.16 5.04
N ALA A 124 5.50 -16.44 5.34
CA ALA A 124 6.70 -16.83 6.08
C ALA A 124 7.98 -16.32 5.40
N GLU A 125 8.05 -16.37 4.05
CA GLU A 125 9.19 -15.85 3.29
C GLU A 125 9.39 -14.34 3.51
N ARG A 126 8.30 -13.55 3.46
CA ARG A 126 8.37 -12.10 3.70
C ARG A 126 8.73 -11.77 5.13
N LEU A 127 8.24 -12.59 6.10
CA LEU A 127 8.60 -12.46 7.51
C LEU A 127 10.09 -12.71 7.79
N GLU A 128 10.83 -13.38 6.93
CA GLU A 128 12.30 -13.46 7.03
C GLU A 128 12.97 -12.12 6.69
N MET A 129 12.36 -11.32 5.81
CA MET A 129 12.94 -10.11 5.25
C MET A 129 12.50 -8.81 5.97
N VAL A 130 11.28 -8.76 6.44
CA VAL A 130 10.63 -7.58 7.06
C VAL A 130 9.80 -8.00 8.26
N ASP A 131 9.37 -7.03 9.07
CA ASP A 131 8.35 -7.28 10.09
C ASP A 131 6.99 -6.76 9.61
N PHE A 132 5.91 -7.39 10.08
CA PHE A 132 4.54 -7.01 9.72
C PHE A 132 3.76 -6.54 10.94
N SER A 133 2.84 -5.61 10.71
CA SER A 133 1.79 -5.26 11.66
C SER A 133 0.80 -6.40 11.88
N LYS A 134 -0.13 -6.22 12.81
CA LYS A 134 -1.37 -6.99 12.82
C LYS A 134 -2.09 -6.84 11.49
N PRO A 135 -2.88 -7.86 11.07
CA PRO A 135 -3.65 -7.73 9.83
C PRO A 135 -4.57 -6.52 9.84
N TYR A 136 -4.63 -5.83 8.71
CA TYR A 136 -5.61 -4.77 8.46
C TYR A 136 -6.67 -5.18 7.43
N TYR A 137 -6.52 -6.37 6.84
CA TYR A 137 -7.53 -7.03 6.02
C TYR A 137 -7.33 -8.54 6.04
N TYR A 138 -8.43 -9.29 5.81
CA TYR A 138 -8.43 -10.74 5.72
C TYR A 138 -8.98 -11.13 4.35
N ALA A 139 -8.08 -11.51 3.44
CA ALA A 139 -8.45 -11.84 2.07
C ALA A 139 -9.06 -13.24 1.96
N THR A 140 -9.98 -13.41 1.00
CA THR A 140 -10.48 -14.71 0.55
C THR A 140 -9.97 -14.97 -0.85
N VAL A 141 -9.42 -16.16 -1.10
CA VAL A 141 -8.96 -16.57 -2.43
C VAL A 141 -10.14 -16.89 -3.32
N VAL A 142 -10.16 -16.33 -4.52
CA VAL A 142 -11.23 -16.55 -5.52
C VAL A 142 -10.67 -16.73 -6.91
N GLY A 143 -11.45 -17.35 -7.78
CA GLY A 143 -11.20 -17.38 -9.22
C GLY A 143 -11.96 -16.25 -9.93
N LEU A 144 -11.43 -15.79 -11.05
CA LEU A 144 -12.09 -14.86 -11.94
C LEU A 144 -11.99 -15.41 -13.38
N VAL A 145 -13.11 -15.52 -14.06
CA VAL A 145 -13.25 -16.06 -15.42
C VAL A 145 -14.12 -15.13 -16.27
N LYS A 146 -14.19 -15.35 -17.57
CA LYS A 146 -15.22 -14.70 -18.41
C LYS A 146 -16.56 -15.39 -18.26
N GLN A 147 -17.66 -14.65 -18.38
CA GLN A 147 -19.03 -15.19 -18.22
C GLN A 147 -19.38 -16.26 -19.27
N ASP A 148 -18.78 -16.22 -20.46
CA ASP A 148 -18.94 -17.18 -21.53
C ASP A 148 -17.89 -18.32 -21.51
N SER A 149 -17.00 -18.33 -20.51
CA SER A 149 -16.00 -19.37 -20.33
C SER A 149 -16.64 -20.73 -20.02
N ALA A 150 -15.98 -21.81 -20.45
CA ALA A 150 -16.34 -23.18 -20.07
C ALA A 150 -16.34 -23.38 -18.54
N TYR A 151 -15.58 -22.56 -17.82
CA TYR A 151 -15.41 -22.59 -16.36
C TYR A 151 -16.40 -21.68 -15.61
N ALA A 152 -17.26 -20.94 -16.31
CA ALA A 152 -18.14 -19.94 -15.69
C ALA A 152 -19.12 -20.51 -14.62
N ASN A 153 -19.35 -21.82 -14.63
CA ASN A 153 -20.24 -22.48 -13.67
C ASN A 153 -19.48 -23.45 -12.73
N ALA A 154 -18.16 -23.28 -12.61
CA ALA A 154 -17.37 -24.06 -11.67
C ALA A 154 -17.88 -23.85 -10.22
N ALA A 155 -18.02 -24.94 -9.48
CA ALA A 155 -18.47 -24.96 -8.09
C ALA A 155 -17.34 -25.35 -7.11
N GLY A 156 -16.16 -25.67 -7.61
CA GLY A 156 -14.96 -26.01 -6.87
C GLY A 156 -13.75 -26.15 -7.79
N LEU A 157 -12.58 -26.47 -7.22
CA LEU A 157 -11.32 -26.62 -7.94
C LEU A 157 -11.35 -27.75 -8.96
N ALA A 158 -12.07 -28.83 -8.68
CA ALA A 158 -12.20 -29.98 -9.59
C ALA A 158 -12.80 -29.57 -10.93
N ASP A 159 -13.71 -28.60 -10.95
CA ASP A 159 -14.34 -28.08 -12.18
C ASP A 159 -13.38 -27.19 -13.00
N LEU A 160 -12.26 -26.78 -12.43
CA LEU A 160 -11.22 -25.95 -13.09
C LEU A 160 -10.14 -26.80 -13.77
N LYS A 161 -10.24 -28.12 -13.72
CA LYS A 161 -9.25 -29.03 -14.29
C LYS A 161 -8.88 -28.67 -15.73
N GLY A 162 -7.57 -28.53 -15.97
CA GLY A 162 -7.01 -28.23 -17.31
C GLY A 162 -7.13 -26.77 -17.74
N ALA A 163 -7.63 -25.87 -16.87
CA ALA A 163 -7.74 -24.45 -17.20
C ALA A 163 -6.37 -23.83 -17.52
N THR A 164 -6.36 -22.96 -18.54
CA THR A 164 -5.23 -22.06 -18.78
C THR A 164 -5.32 -20.91 -17.81
N CYS A 165 -4.35 -20.79 -16.89
CA CYS A 165 -4.44 -19.86 -15.77
C CYS A 165 -3.17 -19.07 -15.53
N THR A 166 -3.31 -17.89 -14.92
CA THR A 166 -2.21 -17.05 -14.46
C THR A 166 -2.62 -16.25 -13.22
N SER A 167 -1.67 -15.54 -12.63
CA SER A 167 -1.90 -14.53 -11.58
C SER A 167 -0.74 -13.55 -11.54
N GLN A 168 -0.72 -12.65 -10.55
CA GLN A 168 0.34 -11.68 -10.36
C GLN A 168 1.61 -12.34 -9.82
N LEU A 169 2.76 -11.93 -10.35
CA LEU A 169 4.10 -12.41 -9.96
C LEU A 169 4.36 -12.14 -8.45
N GLY A 170 5.00 -13.11 -7.78
CA GLY A 170 5.40 -12.96 -6.38
C GLY A 170 4.23 -12.83 -5.41
N THR A 171 3.08 -13.38 -5.75
CA THR A 171 1.91 -13.50 -4.87
C THR A 171 1.60 -14.96 -4.59
N ILE A 172 0.97 -15.24 -3.44
CA ILE A 172 0.50 -16.60 -3.12
C ILE A 172 -0.52 -17.10 -4.14
N TRP A 173 -1.22 -16.19 -4.80
CA TRP A 173 -2.18 -16.52 -5.85
C TRP A 173 -1.53 -17.28 -6.99
N TYR A 174 -0.32 -16.84 -7.40
CA TYR A 174 0.46 -17.49 -8.44
C TYR A 174 1.27 -18.67 -7.90
N ASP A 175 2.03 -18.46 -6.80
CA ASP A 175 3.04 -19.40 -6.35
C ASP A 175 2.46 -20.63 -5.65
N ASN A 176 1.31 -20.49 -4.96
CA ASN A 176 0.65 -21.55 -4.20
C ASN A 176 -0.68 -22.01 -4.83
N CYS A 177 -1.58 -21.07 -5.19
CA CYS A 177 -2.96 -21.44 -5.52
C CYS A 177 -3.09 -22.11 -6.89
N LEU A 178 -2.39 -21.62 -7.93
CA LEU A 178 -2.52 -22.18 -9.30
C LEU A 178 -2.13 -23.65 -9.38
N SER A 179 -1.13 -24.08 -8.61
CA SER A 179 -0.66 -25.47 -8.58
C SER A 179 -1.65 -26.46 -7.96
N GLN A 180 -2.69 -25.97 -7.27
CA GLN A 180 -3.75 -26.80 -6.68
C GLN A 180 -4.81 -27.21 -7.69
N ILE A 181 -4.84 -26.57 -8.87
CA ILE A 181 -5.77 -26.91 -9.95
C ILE A 181 -5.21 -28.12 -10.74
N GLU A 182 -5.94 -29.22 -10.80
CA GLU A 182 -5.52 -30.44 -11.50
C GLU A 182 -5.28 -30.18 -12.99
N ASP A 183 -4.13 -30.61 -13.51
CA ASP A 183 -3.73 -30.46 -14.91
C ASP A 183 -3.75 -29.01 -15.44
N ALA A 184 -3.63 -27.99 -14.57
CA ALA A 184 -3.61 -26.60 -14.96
C ALA A 184 -2.50 -26.28 -15.96
N ASN A 185 -2.84 -25.51 -17.00
CA ASN A 185 -1.88 -24.94 -17.94
C ASN A 185 -1.45 -23.56 -17.44
N ILE A 186 -0.51 -23.52 -16.46
CA ILE A 186 -0.06 -22.28 -15.81
C ILE A 186 0.78 -21.47 -16.79
N GLN A 187 0.31 -20.27 -17.11
CA GLN A 187 0.99 -19.29 -17.96
C GLN A 187 1.98 -18.47 -17.13
N PRO A 188 2.94 -17.77 -17.78
CA PRO A 188 3.84 -16.87 -17.07
C PRO A 188 3.07 -15.86 -16.19
N ALA A 189 3.59 -15.61 -15.00
CA ALA A 189 3.04 -14.62 -14.08
C ALA A 189 2.99 -13.22 -14.71
N GLN A 190 2.02 -12.43 -14.29
CA GLN A 190 1.84 -11.05 -14.75
C GLN A 190 2.51 -10.08 -13.76
N GLU A 191 3.09 -9.01 -14.26
CA GLU A 191 3.86 -8.05 -13.46
C GLU A 191 2.98 -7.23 -12.49
N SER A 192 1.67 -7.09 -12.80
CA SER A 192 0.73 -6.31 -11.99
C SER A 192 -0.69 -6.87 -12.08
N ALA A 193 -1.56 -6.47 -11.14
CA ALA A 193 -2.97 -6.83 -11.17
C ALA A 193 -3.69 -6.36 -12.45
N PRO A 194 -3.50 -5.12 -12.95
CA PRO A 194 -4.06 -4.72 -14.25
C PRO A 194 -3.60 -5.60 -15.41
N ALA A 195 -2.31 -5.98 -15.45
CA ALA A 195 -1.80 -6.87 -16.51
C ALA A 195 -2.44 -8.27 -16.44
N MET A 196 -2.70 -8.78 -15.24
CA MET A 196 -3.43 -10.01 -14.98
C MET A 196 -4.87 -9.94 -15.52
N LEU A 197 -5.60 -8.87 -15.23
CA LEU A 197 -6.97 -8.67 -15.72
C LEU A 197 -7.01 -8.52 -17.24
N VAL A 198 -6.06 -7.83 -17.87
CA VAL A 198 -5.93 -7.74 -19.32
C VAL A 198 -5.62 -9.11 -19.94
N ALA A 199 -4.88 -9.99 -19.27
CA ALA A 199 -4.64 -11.35 -19.76
C ALA A 199 -5.95 -12.15 -19.82
N LEU A 200 -6.82 -12.03 -18.84
CA LEU A 200 -8.14 -12.66 -18.81
C LEU A 200 -9.07 -12.02 -19.86
N GLU A 201 -9.15 -10.69 -19.90
CA GLU A 201 -10.02 -9.96 -20.82
C GLU A 201 -9.72 -10.27 -22.28
N SER A 202 -8.45 -10.35 -22.64
CA SER A 202 -8.01 -10.67 -24.00
C SER A 202 -8.13 -12.15 -24.37
N GLY A 203 -8.54 -13.03 -23.45
CA GLY A 203 -8.63 -14.47 -23.65
C GLY A 203 -7.27 -15.18 -23.76
N ARG A 204 -6.19 -14.57 -23.29
CA ARG A 204 -4.88 -15.24 -23.18
C ARG A 204 -4.85 -16.28 -22.08
N THR A 205 -5.73 -16.16 -21.13
CA THR A 205 -5.96 -17.10 -20.05
C THR A 205 -7.46 -17.30 -19.83
N ASP A 206 -7.86 -18.48 -19.36
CA ASP A 206 -9.25 -18.81 -19.04
C ASP A 206 -9.64 -18.38 -17.63
N LEU A 207 -8.65 -18.35 -16.74
CA LEU A 207 -8.81 -18.13 -15.31
C LEU A 207 -7.66 -17.27 -14.77
N VAL A 208 -7.97 -16.37 -13.86
CA VAL A 208 -7.00 -15.79 -12.94
C VAL A 208 -7.41 -16.07 -11.51
N VAL A 209 -6.46 -16.24 -10.61
CA VAL A 209 -6.68 -16.39 -9.17
C VAL A 209 -6.23 -15.13 -8.47
N THR A 210 -7.06 -14.61 -7.58
CA THR A 210 -6.81 -13.36 -6.84
C THR A 210 -7.60 -13.35 -5.53
N ASP A 211 -7.67 -12.22 -4.86
CA ASP A 211 -8.51 -12.01 -3.68
C ASP A 211 -9.91 -11.50 -4.04
N MET A 212 -10.83 -11.65 -3.08
CA MET A 212 -12.23 -11.25 -3.24
C MET A 212 -12.40 -9.76 -3.59
N PRO A 213 -11.78 -8.77 -2.91
CA PRO A 213 -11.91 -7.37 -3.26
C PRO A 213 -11.49 -7.05 -4.71
N THR A 214 -10.34 -7.57 -5.13
CA THR A 214 -9.84 -7.42 -6.51
C THR A 214 -10.80 -8.01 -7.54
N ALA A 215 -11.34 -9.20 -7.28
CA ALA A 215 -12.30 -9.82 -8.17
C ALA A 215 -13.64 -9.06 -8.23
N MET A 216 -14.14 -8.56 -7.10
CA MET A 216 -15.35 -7.71 -7.07
C MET A 216 -15.12 -6.42 -7.85
N ALA A 217 -13.98 -5.78 -7.67
CA ALA A 217 -13.56 -4.60 -8.40
C ALA A 217 -13.49 -4.88 -9.91
N ALA A 218 -12.87 -6.00 -10.31
CA ALA A 218 -12.78 -6.42 -11.70
C ALA A 218 -14.17 -6.67 -12.32
N CYS A 219 -15.09 -7.34 -11.63
CA CYS A 219 -16.45 -7.55 -12.13
C CYS A 219 -17.25 -6.24 -12.27
N ALA A 220 -16.96 -5.22 -11.47
CA ALA A 220 -17.57 -3.90 -11.62
C ALA A 220 -17.03 -3.15 -12.85
N ALA A 221 -15.71 -3.29 -13.12
CA ALA A 221 -15.02 -2.64 -14.24
C ALA A 221 -15.23 -3.39 -15.58
N TYR A 222 -15.31 -4.71 -15.56
CA TYR A 222 -15.46 -5.58 -16.70
C TYR A 222 -16.73 -6.42 -16.56
N PRO A 223 -17.88 -6.00 -17.12
CA PRO A 223 -19.18 -6.65 -16.91
C PRO A 223 -19.26 -8.09 -17.48
N ASP A 224 -18.35 -8.50 -18.33
CA ASP A 224 -18.25 -9.86 -18.87
C ASP A 224 -17.38 -10.80 -18.02
N MET A 225 -16.77 -10.30 -16.95
CA MET A 225 -16.08 -11.13 -15.96
C MET A 225 -17.03 -11.70 -14.92
N LYS A 226 -16.69 -12.86 -14.40
CA LYS A 226 -17.45 -13.59 -13.38
C LYS A 226 -16.54 -14.10 -12.27
N LEU A 227 -16.90 -13.76 -11.06
CA LEU A 227 -16.25 -14.24 -9.85
C LEU A 227 -16.70 -15.67 -9.54
N LEU A 228 -15.75 -16.53 -9.21
CA LEU A 228 -15.94 -17.89 -8.69
C LEU A 228 -15.47 -17.92 -7.23
N ASP A 229 -16.42 -18.04 -6.32
CA ASP A 229 -16.17 -18.13 -4.88
C ASP A 229 -16.45 -19.55 -4.41
N PHE A 230 -15.41 -20.21 -3.91
CA PHE A 230 -15.49 -21.58 -3.36
C PHE A 230 -15.41 -21.59 -1.84
N PHE A 231 -15.42 -20.42 -1.19
CA PHE A 231 -15.33 -20.31 0.26
C PHE A 231 -16.45 -21.10 0.96
N GLY A 232 -16.08 -21.91 1.95
CA GLY A 232 -17.01 -22.74 2.69
C GLY A 232 -17.39 -24.05 2.02
N THR A 233 -16.81 -24.39 0.86
CA THR A 233 -16.92 -25.71 0.23
C THR A 233 -15.72 -26.59 0.62
N ASP A 234 -15.86 -27.91 0.48
CA ASP A 234 -14.75 -28.86 0.69
C ASP A 234 -13.74 -28.86 -0.48
N ASP A 235 -14.11 -28.25 -1.62
CA ASP A 235 -13.31 -28.17 -2.86
C ASP A 235 -12.89 -26.72 -3.14
N ASN A 236 -12.06 -26.17 -2.26
CA ASN A 236 -11.56 -24.80 -2.27
C ASN A 236 -10.04 -24.76 -2.25
N PHE A 237 -9.45 -23.60 -2.54
CA PHE A 237 -8.02 -23.36 -2.35
C PHE A 237 -7.61 -23.56 -0.90
N SER A 238 -6.53 -24.33 -0.71
CA SER A 238 -5.93 -24.57 0.60
C SER A 238 -4.84 -23.53 0.84
N VAL A 239 -5.07 -22.61 1.75
CA VAL A 239 -4.14 -21.54 2.15
C VAL A 239 -4.12 -21.42 3.66
N SER A 240 -3.01 -20.97 4.24
CA SER A 240 -2.92 -20.67 5.67
C SER A 240 -3.47 -19.27 5.98
N ASP A 241 -3.78 -19.03 7.26
CA ASP A 241 -4.21 -17.69 7.71
C ASP A 241 -3.15 -16.64 7.41
N GLU A 242 -1.86 -16.97 7.57
CA GLU A 242 -0.75 -16.05 7.28
C GLU A 242 -0.68 -15.68 5.81
N GLU A 243 -1.02 -16.60 4.91
CA GLU A 243 -1.02 -16.34 3.46
C GLU A 243 -2.15 -15.41 3.02
N VAL A 244 -3.27 -15.39 3.72
CA VAL A 244 -4.43 -14.53 3.39
C VAL A 244 -4.56 -13.30 4.28
N ASN A 245 -3.82 -13.22 5.38
CA ASN A 245 -3.75 -12.02 6.21
C ASN A 245 -2.95 -10.94 5.52
N ILE A 246 -3.53 -9.76 5.38
CA ILE A 246 -2.90 -8.60 4.76
C ILE A 246 -2.37 -7.68 5.86
N GLY A 247 -1.05 -7.46 5.85
CA GLY A 247 -0.34 -6.68 6.86
C GLY A 247 0.47 -5.52 6.29
N ILE A 248 0.85 -4.59 7.14
CA ILE A 248 1.73 -3.46 6.82
C ILE A 248 3.16 -3.89 7.11
N SER A 249 4.04 -3.88 6.11
CA SER A 249 5.42 -4.25 6.32
C SER A 249 6.30 -3.04 6.68
N VAL A 250 7.21 -3.24 7.63
CA VAL A 250 8.22 -2.28 8.06
C VAL A 250 9.60 -2.91 8.05
N GLN A 251 10.65 -2.09 8.12
CA GLN A 251 12.02 -2.60 8.23
C GLN A 251 12.16 -3.50 9.45
N LYS A 252 12.87 -4.61 9.27
CA LYS A 252 13.12 -5.61 10.32
C LYS A 252 13.67 -4.98 11.59
N GLY A 253 13.00 -5.20 12.73
CA GLY A 253 13.38 -4.67 14.04
C GLY A 253 12.90 -3.24 14.32
N ASN A 254 12.14 -2.60 13.43
CA ASN A 254 11.52 -1.30 13.70
C ASN A 254 10.25 -1.45 14.56
N THR A 255 10.46 -1.83 15.82
CA THR A 255 9.36 -2.09 16.77
C THR A 255 8.57 -0.82 17.13
N GLU A 256 9.22 0.36 17.17
CA GLU A 256 8.54 1.62 17.47
C GLU A 256 7.44 1.93 16.45
N LEU A 257 7.75 1.80 15.15
CA LEU A 257 6.77 2.05 14.10
C LEU A 257 5.67 0.98 14.08
N ILE A 258 6.03 -0.31 14.24
CA ILE A 258 5.04 -1.40 14.29
C ILE A 258 4.08 -1.23 15.47
N ASP A 259 4.58 -0.91 16.65
CA ASP A 259 3.74 -0.72 17.85
C ASP A 259 2.80 0.48 17.64
N GLY A 260 3.30 1.57 17.06
CA GLY A 260 2.49 2.71 16.66
C GLY A 260 1.37 2.32 15.69
N ILE A 261 1.70 1.66 14.59
CA ILE A 261 0.73 1.17 13.59
C ILE A 261 -0.30 0.25 14.25
N ASN A 262 0.15 -0.73 15.03
CA ASN A 262 -0.74 -1.67 15.70
C ASN A 262 -1.69 -1.00 16.68
N SER A 263 -1.23 0.05 17.40
CA SER A 263 -2.08 0.82 18.30
C SER A 263 -3.25 1.49 17.58
N VAL A 264 -3.08 1.88 16.32
CA VAL A 264 -4.14 2.44 15.47
C VAL A 264 -5.06 1.33 14.98
N LEU A 265 -4.51 0.25 14.42
CA LEU A 265 -5.30 -0.87 13.87
C LEU A 265 -6.17 -1.53 14.94
N GLU A 266 -5.72 -1.63 16.19
CA GLU A 266 -6.48 -2.19 17.32
C GLU A 266 -7.71 -1.36 17.71
N THR A 267 -7.79 -0.11 17.29
CA THR A 267 -9.00 0.71 17.48
C THR A 267 -10.10 0.41 16.47
N MET A 268 -9.78 -0.36 15.42
CA MET A 268 -10.69 -0.68 14.32
C MET A 268 -11.25 -2.09 14.48
N THR A 269 -12.52 -2.24 14.12
CA THR A 269 -13.20 -3.54 14.05
C THR A 269 -13.14 -4.13 12.65
N VAL A 270 -13.46 -5.41 12.51
CA VAL A 270 -13.60 -6.05 11.17
C VAL A 270 -14.64 -5.34 10.31
N ASP A 271 -15.73 -4.85 10.92
CA ASP A 271 -16.76 -4.09 10.21
C ASP A 271 -16.24 -2.72 9.71
N ASP A 272 -15.34 -2.06 10.46
CA ASP A 272 -14.68 -0.83 10.00
C ASP A 272 -13.80 -1.11 8.77
N PHE A 273 -13.00 -2.18 8.80
CA PHE A 273 -12.17 -2.58 7.66
C PHE A 273 -13.02 -2.91 6.43
N ASN A 274 -14.09 -3.68 6.60
CA ASN A 274 -14.99 -4.02 5.51
C ASN A 274 -15.70 -2.78 4.93
N SER A 275 -16.09 -1.83 5.79
CA SER A 275 -16.74 -0.59 5.35
C SER A 275 -15.81 0.27 4.49
N LEU A 276 -14.54 0.43 4.88
CA LEU A 276 -13.53 1.13 4.09
C LEU A 276 -13.26 0.43 2.75
N MET A 277 -13.22 -0.90 2.74
CA MET A 277 -13.05 -1.68 1.50
C MET A 277 -14.24 -1.48 0.55
N GLN A 278 -15.48 -1.50 1.06
CA GLN A 278 -16.68 -1.26 0.26
C GLN A 278 -16.71 0.19 -0.28
N GLU A 279 -16.25 1.16 0.51
CA GLU A 279 -16.09 2.54 0.06
C GLU A 279 -15.12 2.59 -1.12
N ALA A 280 -13.93 1.98 -0.99
CA ALA A 280 -12.94 1.93 -2.06
C ALA A 280 -13.51 1.31 -3.34
N ILE A 281 -14.19 0.15 -3.24
CA ILE A 281 -14.82 -0.52 -4.39
C ILE A 281 -15.85 0.39 -5.06
N SER A 282 -16.61 1.17 -4.29
CA SER A 282 -17.70 2.01 -4.81
C SER A 282 -17.23 3.22 -5.62
N VAL A 283 -15.99 3.70 -5.40
CA VAL A 283 -15.43 4.92 -6.01
C VAL A 283 -14.21 4.66 -6.88
N GLN A 284 -13.81 3.39 -7.03
CA GLN A 284 -12.68 3.05 -7.89
C GLN A 284 -12.93 3.46 -9.36
N PRO A 285 -11.88 3.83 -10.12
CA PRO A 285 -12.03 4.09 -11.52
C PRO A 285 -12.47 2.80 -12.24
N LEU A 286 -13.55 2.90 -13.02
CA LEU A 286 -13.94 1.82 -13.91
C LEU A 286 -12.93 1.74 -15.06
N ALA A 287 -12.70 0.56 -15.60
CA ALA A 287 -11.89 0.41 -16.82
C ALA A 287 -12.55 1.19 -17.96
N GLU A 288 -11.77 2.09 -18.61
CA GLU A 288 -12.20 2.80 -19.82
C GLU A 288 -12.07 1.92 -21.08
#